data_8cca5e5d0cbb2ae586e93608386720f7
#
_entry.id   8cca5e5d0cbb2ae586e93608386720f7
#
_cell.length_a   1.000
_cell.length_b   1.000
_cell.length_c   1.000
_cell.angle_alpha   90.00
_cell.angle_beta   90.00
_cell.angle_gamma   90.00
#
_symmetry.space_group_name_H-M   'P 1'
#
loop_
_entity.id
_entity.type
_entity.pdbx_description
1 polymer ?
#
loop_
_entity_poly.entity_id
_entity_poly.type
_entity_poly.pdbx_seq_one_letter_code
_entity_poly.pdbx_strand_id
1 'polypeptide(L)'
;IVASINYKMPTISKKGQELPSSPIRKLVLHSDEAKTRGVEVLHLNIGQPDIEAPKEAMEVVRDQRLNLLPYGSSQGPLSYRTQLCRYYEQHDISIEPDDIIVTTGASEALSFTLSVICDAGDEIIIPEPFYANYNGFAAACSVEVIPVVSHFENRV
;
A
#
# COMPACT_ATOMS: atom_id res chain seq x y z
N ILE A 1 52.47 3.47 -4.99
CA ILE A 1 51.46 3.73 -6.07
C ILE A 1 50.12 3.69 -5.38
N VAL A 2 49.59 4.87 -5.02
CA VAL A 2 48.24 4.99 -4.48
C VAL A 2 47.29 4.99 -5.68
N ALA A 3 46.60 3.89 -5.91
CA ALA A 3 45.55 3.84 -6.90
C ALA A 3 44.44 4.82 -6.48
N SER A 4 44.22 5.87 -7.27
CA SER A 4 43.08 6.77 -7.08
C SER A 4 41.78 5.98 -7.29
N ILE A 5 41.11 5.67 -6.20
CA ILE A 5 39.76 5.07 -6.27
C ILE A 5 38.82 6.18 -6.76
N ASN A 6 38.42 6.10 -8.03
CA ASN A 6 37.40 6.98 -8.59
C ASN A 6 36.04 6.61 -7.94
N TYR A 7 35.68 7.30 -6.87
CA TYR A 7 34.36 7.22 -6.30
C TYR A 7 33.33 7.86 -7.27
N LYS A 8 32.69 7.02 -8.06
CA LYS A 8 31.50 7.48 -8.80
C LYS A 8 30.34 7.57 -7.81
N MET A 9 29.83 8.78 -7.58
CA MET A 9 28.64 8.97 -6.75
C MET A 9 27.49 8.12 -7.30
N PRO A 10 26.76 7.40 -6.43
CA PRO A 10 25.59 6.65 -6.88
C PRO A 10 24.55 7.60 -7.47
N THR A 11 23.96 7.21 -8.57
CA THR A 11 22.86 7.93 -9.23
C THR A 11 21.57 7.16 -9.06
N ILE A 12 20.44 7.85 -9.21
CA ILE A 12 19.13 7.19 -9.23
C ILE A 12 19.10 6.17 -10.39
N SER A 13 18.62 4.97 -10.13
CA SER A 13 18.47 3.93 -11.14
C SER A 13 17.51 4.35 -12.25
N LYS A 14 17.61 3.74 -13.43
CA LYS A 14 16.67 3.98 -14.54
C LYS A 14 15.22 3.73 -14.08
N LYS A 15 14.93 2.62 -13.42
CA LYS A 15 13.63 2.32 -12.82
C LYS A 15 13.17 3.42 -11.85
N GLY A 16 14.06 3.92 -10.99
CA GLY A 16 13.73 4.99 -10.05
C GLY A 16 13.41 6.33 -10.72
N GLN A 17 13.99 6.60 -11.89
CA GLN A 17 13.67 7.79 -12.70
C GLN A 17 12.31 7.66 -13.41
N GLU A 18 11.90 6.44 -13.74
CA GLU A 18 10.66 6.13 -14.44
C GLU A 18 9.46 5.92 -13.50
N LEU A 19 9.70 5.79 -12.18
CA LEU A 19 8.63 5.62 -11.19
C LEU A 19 7.64 6.80 -11.24
N PRO A 20 6.33 6.52 -11.43
CA PRO A 20 5.33 7.57 -11.48
C PRO A 20 5.18 8.25 -10.10
N SER A 21 5.10 9.56 -10.08
CA SER A 21 4.75 10.30 -8.86
C SER A 21 3.30 10.01 -8.46
N SER A 22 3.02 9.96 -7.15
CA SER A 22 1.65 9.75 -6.66
C SER A 22 0.68 10.81 -7.20
N PRO A 23 -0.34 10.44 -7.97
CA PRO A 23 -1.34 11.39 -8.48
C PRO A 23 -2.08 12.14 -7.37
N ILE A 24 -2.22 11.51 -6.20
CA ILE A 24 -2.89 12.08 -5.04
C ILE A 24 -2.00 13.16 -4.40
N ARG A 25 -0.72 12.86 -4.21
CA ARG A 25 0.20 13.75 -3.48
C ARG A 25 0.71 14.93 -4.30
N LYS A 26 0.73 14.85 -5.62
CA LYS A 26 1.15 15.98 -6.47
C LYS A 26 0.28 17.23 -6.31
N LEU A 27 -0.97 17.07 -5.82
CA LEU A 27 -1.88 18.19 -5.58
C LEU A 27 -1.63 18.92 -4.27
N VAL A 28 -0.81 18.39 -3.36
CA VAL A 28 -0.56 18.98 -2.03
C VAL A 28 -0.01 20.38 -2.15
N LEU A 29 0.97 20.63 -3.02
CA LEU A 29 1.55 21.97 -3.20
C LEU A 29 0.51 23.00 -3.62
N HIS A 30 -0.36 22.66 -4.55
CA HIS A 30 -1.44 23.56 -5.00
C HIS A 30 -2.46 23.83 -3.91
N SER A 31 -2.79 22.80 -3.11
CA SER A 31 -3.66 22.94 -1.93
C SER A 31 -3.06 23.88 -0.91
N ASP A 32 -1.78 23.72 -0.59
CA ASP A 32 -1.10 24.54 0.41
C ASP A 32 -0.96 25.98 -0.06
N GLU A 33 -0.63 26.23 -1.30
CA GLU A 33 -0.63 27.56 -1.90
C GLU A 33 -2.02 28.22 -1.87
N ALA A 34 -3.09 27.48 -2.13
CA ALA A 34 -4.45 27.99 -2.03
C ALA A 34 -4.81 28.37 -0.60
N LYS A 35 -4.48 27.54 0.37
CA LYS A 35 -4.70 27.78 1.81
C LYS A 35 -3.94 29.04 2.29
N THR A 36 -2.71 29.27 1.82
CA THR A 36 -1.96 30.50 2.19
C THR A 36 -2.63 31.78 1.69
N ARG A 37 -3.46 31.69 0.64
CA ARG A 37 -4.28 32.80 0.14
C ARG A 37 -5.65 32.89 0.83
N GLY A 38 -5.90 32.09 1.88
CA GLY A 38 -7.17 32.07 2.60
C GLY A 38 -8.30 31.32 1.89
N VAL A 39 -7.99 30.51 0.87
CA VAL A 39 -8.99 29.69 0.17
C VAL A 39 -9.25 28.44 0.96
N GLU A 40 -10.51 28.12 1.23
CA GLU A 40 -10.92 26.83 1.78
C GLU A 40 -10.75 25.74 0.73
N VAL A 41 -10.01 24.68 1.05
CA VAL A 41 -9.75 23.58 0.16
C VAL A 41 -10.41 22.30 0.65
N LEU A 42 -11.36 21.79 -0.12
CA LEU A 42 -12.04 20.53 0.14
C LEU A 42 -11.24 19.36 -0.51
N HIS A 43 -10.73 18.45 0.32
CA HIS A 43 -9.90 17.34 -0.10
C HIS A 43 -10.74 16.13 -0.51
N LEU A 44 -11.29 16.10 -1.73
CA LEU A 44 -12.06 14.96 -2.25
C LEU A 44 -11.17 13.86 -2.88
N ASN A 45 -9.86 14.11 -2.94
CA ASN A 45 -8.85 13.18 -3.49
C ASN A 45 -8.22 12.28 -2.41
N ILE A 46 -8.62 12.44 -1.14
CA ILE A 46 -8.09 11.68 0.00
C ILE A 46 -9.27 11.00 0.69
N GLY A 47 -9.26 9.67 0.72
CA GLY A 47 -10.25 8.86 1.43
C GLY A 47 -9.93 8.77 2.93
N GLN A 48 -9.90 9.90 3.63
CA GLN A 48 -9.68 9.89 5.07
C GLN A 48 -11.01 9.69 5.81
N PRO A 49 -11.09 8.71 6.75
CA PRO A 49 -12.27 8.57 7.59
C PRO A 49 -12.53 9.82 8.43
N ASP A 50 -13.79 10.21 8.55
CA ASP A 50 -14.27 11.33 9.37
C ASP A 50 -15.11 10.87 10.57
N ILE A 51 -15.22 9.56 10.77
CA ILE A 51 -15.89 8.93 11.93
C ILE A 51 -14.84 8.46 12.95
N GLU A 52 -15.25 8.46 14.22
CA GLU A 52 -14.39 7.96 15.30
C GLU A 52 -14.10 6.47 15.15
N ALA A 53 -12.86 6.08 15.46
CA ALA A 53 -12.50 4.66 15.57
C ALA A 53 -13.28 4.00 16.73
N PRO A 54 -13.57 2.69 16.66
CA PRO A 54 -14.22 1.97 17.75
C PRO A 54 -13.45 2.17 19.07
N LYS A 55 -14.19 2.51 20.14
CA LYS A 55 -13.58 2.78 21.46
C LYS A 55 -12.79 1.61 21.97
N GLU A 56 -13.29 0.40 21.78
CA GLU A 56 -12.68 -0.85 22.19
C GLU A 56 -11.29 -1.02 21.55
N ALA A 57 -11.15 -0.70 20.27
CA ALA A 57 -9.87 -0.77 19.57
C ALA A 57 -8.87 0.27 20.13
N MET A 58 -9.35 1.49 20.40
CA MET A 58 -8.51 2.56 20.96
C MET A 58 -8.10 2.26 22.42
N GLU A 59 -8.97 1.66 23.21
CA GLU A 59 -8.69 1.25 24.59
C GLU A 59 -7.62 0.15 24.62
N VAL A 60 -7.73 -0.86 23.79
CA VAL A 60 -6.73 -1.93 23.68
C VAL A 60 -5.34 -1.36 23.36
N VAL A 61 -5.26 -0.39 22.45
CA VAL A 61 -3.97 0.25 22.10
C VAL A 61 -3.42 1.09 23.27
N ARG A 62 -4.28 1.83 23.97
CA ARG A 62 -3.88 2.68 25.10
C ARG A 62 -3.45 1.88 26.33
N ASP A 63 -4.09 0.74 26.56
CA ASP A 63 -3.85 -0.09 27.75
C ASP A 63 -2.67 -1.05 27.61
N GLN A 64 -1.97 -1.02 26.47
CA GLN A 64 -0.76 -1.82 26.27
C GLN A 64 0.36 -1.34 27.20
N ARG A 65 0.54 -2.04 28.32
CA ARG A 65 1.65 -1.83 29.25
C ARG A 65 2.84 -2.71 28.87
N LEU A 66 3.38 -2.47 27.67
CA LEU A 66 4.50 -3.26 27.18
C LEU A 66 5.82 -2.69 27.74
N ASN A 67 6.47 -3.44 28.61
CA ASN A 67 7.81 -3.15 29.09
C ASN A 67 8.90 -3.62 28.10
N LEU A 68 8.53 -4.48 27.15
CA LEU A 68 9.44 -5.05 26.15
C LEU A 68 8.67 -5.21 24.83
N LEU A 69 9.31 -4.87 23.73
CA LEU A 69 8.81 -5.10 22.37
C LEU A 69 9.68 -6.18 21.69
N PRO A 70 9.35 -7.47 21.89
CA PRO A 70 10.09 -8.56 21.24
C PRO A 70 9.74 -8.63 19.75
N TYR A 71 10.59 -9.29 18.98
CA TYR A 71 10.25 -9.66 17.61
C TYR A 71 9.03 -10.59 17.59
N GLY A 72 8.12 -10.34 16.65
CA GLY A 72 7.01 -11.22 16.36
C GLY A 72 7.36 -12.32 15.36
N SER A 73 6.41 -13.21 15.10
CA SER A 73 6.50 -14.16 13.98
C SER A 73 6.55 -13.43 12.64
N SER A 74 7.35 -13.92 11.70
CA SER A 74 7.46 -13.34 10.35
C SER A 74 6.13 -13.34 9.58
N GLN A 75 5.24 -14.31 9.87
CA GLN A 75 3.89 -14.37 9.29
C GLN A 75 2.87 -13.50 10.04
N GLY A 76 3.25 -12.92 11.18
CA GLY A 76 2.34 -12.27 12.12
C GLY A 76 1.83 -13.21 13.22
N PRO A 77 1.23 -12.66 14.30
CA PRO A 77 0.76 -13.43 15.43
C PRO A 77 -0.27 -14.49 15.05
N LEU A 78 -0.07 -15.74 15.49
CA LEU A 78 -0.99 -16.85 15.19
C LEU A 78 -2.42 -16.54 15.66
N SER A 79 -2.58 -15.94 16.85
CA SER A 79 -3.89 -15.55 17.37
C SER A 79 -4.64 -14.60 16.43
N TYR A 80 -3.94 -13.65 15.82
CA TYR A 80 -4.53 -12.72 14.85
C TYR A 80 -4.89 -13.42 13.53
N ARG A 81 -4.00 -14.26 13.01
CA ARG A 81 -4.26 -15.04 11.79
C ARG A 81 -5.46 -15.98 11.96
N THR A 82 -5.58 -16.63 13.14
CA THR A 82 -6.74 -17.46 13.47
C THR A 82 -8.05 -16.66 13.51
N GLN A 83 -8.03 -15.42 14.01
CA GLN A 83 -9.22 -14.55 13.98
C GLN A 83 -9.58 -14.13 12.57
N LEU A 84 -8.60 -13.88 11.71
CA LEU A 84 -8.84 -13.60 10.29
C LEU A 84 -9.49 -14.77 9.56
N CYS A 85 -9.09 -16.01 9.85
CA CYS A 85 -9.76 -17.19 9.28
C CYS A 85 -11.25 -17.20 9.64
N ARG A 86 -11.61 -16.93 10.91
CA ARG A 86 -13.01 -16.83 11.34
C ARG A 86 -13.78 -15.71 10.65
N TYR A 87 -13.12 -14.58 10.41
CA TYR A 87 -13.71 -13.48 9.65
C TYR A 87 -14.00 -13.89 8.21
N TYR A 88 -13.05 -14.52 7.54
CA TYR A 88 -13.21 -14.97 6.16
C TYR A 88 -14.24 -16.09 6.01
N GLU A 89 -14.34 -16.99 7.00
CA GLU A 89 -15.36 -18.05 7.04
C GLU A 89 -16.79 -17.48 7.02
N GLN A 90 -17.04 -16.32 7.65
CA GLN A 90 -18.33 -15.62 7.58
C GLN A 90 -18.69 -15.11 6.18
N HIS A 91 -17.73 -15.11 5.26
CA HIS A 91 -17.86 -14.68 3.88
C HIS A 91 -17.67 -15.84 2.89
N ASP A 92 -17.88 -17.08 3.35
CA ASP A 92 -17.71 -18.30 2.55
C ASP A 92 -16.31 -18.50 1.98
N ILE A 93 -15.28 -17.93 2.62
CA ILE A 93 -13.87 -18.10 2.25
C ILE A 93 -13.21 -18.95 3.31
N SER A 94 -12.87 -20.20 2.98
CA SER A 94 -12.18 -21.14 3.84
C SER A 94 -10.68 -21.07 3.61
N ILE A 95 -9.94 -20.63 4.63
CA ILE A 95 -8.47 -20.53 4.66
C ILE A 95 -7.95 -20.94 6.03
N GLU A 96 -6.73 -21.44 6.06
CA GLU A 96 -6.04 -21.81 7.29
C GLU A 96 -5.08 -20.69 7.76
N PRO A 97 -4.71 -20.64 9.03
CA PRO A 97 -3.78 -19.61 9.52
C PRO A 97 -2.43 -19.60 8.78
N ASP A 98 -1.99 -20.72 8.23
CA ASP A 98 -0.73 -20.82 7.49
C ASP A 98 -0.82 -20.27 6.05
N ASP A 99 -2.03 -20.03 5.57
CA ASP A 99 -2.27 -19.35 4.28
C ASP A 99 -2.20 -17.82 4.41
N ILE A 100 -2.00 -17.29 5.64
CA ILE A 100 -2.05 -15.86 5.92
C ILE A 100 -0.66 -15.33 6.31
N ILE A 101 -0.25 -14.27 5.63
CA ILE A 101 0.89 -13.44 6.02
C ILE A 101 0.37 -12.03 6.36
N VAL A 102 0.65 -11.57 7.56
CA VAL A 102 0.29 -10.22 8.01
C VAL A 102 1.36 -9.23 7.59
N THR A 103 0.96 -8.17 6.93
CA THR A 103 1.85 -7.11 6.43
C THR A 103 1.54 -5.76 7.09
N THR A 104 2.45 -4.81 6.94
CA THR A 104 2.25 -3.42 7.37
C THR A 104 1.34 -2.69 6.37
N GLY A 105 0.08 -3.12 6.33
CA GLY A 105 -0.95 -2.61 5.45
C GLY A 105 -0.93 -3.18 4.03
N ALA A 106 -1.96 -2.82 3.26
CA ALA A 106 -2.18 -3.32 1.90
C ALA A 106 -1.05 -2.99 0.91
N SER A 107 -0.33 -1.89 1.11
CA SER A 107 0.76 -1.50 0.23
C SER A 107 1.92 -2.50 0.25
N GLU A 108 2.27 -3.02 1.42
CA GLU A 108 3.29 -4.05 1.55
C GLU A 108 2.79 -5.39 1.00
N ALA A 109 1.52 -5.74 1.28
CA ALA A 109 0.91 -6.95 0.73
C ALA A 109 0.94 -6.97 -0.80
N LEU A 110 0.56 -5.87 -1.44
CA LEU A 110 0.59 -5.73 -2.90
C LEU A 110 2.01 -5.83 -3.45
N SER A 111 2.97 -5.14 -2.81
CA SER A 111 4.37 -5.18 -3.24
C SER A 111 4.96 -6.59 -3.13
N PHE A 112 4.68 -7.30 -2.05
CA PHE A 112 5.12 -8.68 -1.88
C PHE A 112 4.46 -9.62 -2.88
N THR A 113 3.13 -9.50 -3.07
CA THR A 113 2.40 -10.32 -4.03
C THR A 113 2.97 -10.16 -5.43
N LEU A 114 3.08 -8.93 -5.93
CA LEU A 114 3.63 -8.67 -7.26
C LEU A 114 5.07 -9.17 -7.41
N SER A 115 5.89 -8.98 -6.38
CA SER A 115 7.29 -9.44 -6.41
C SER A 115 7.43 -10.97 -6.44
N VAL A 116 6.43 -11.72 -5.96
CA VAL A 116 6.47 -13.18 -5.89
C VAL A 116 5.83 -13.85 -7.11
N ILE A 117 4.77 -13.23 -7.66
CA ILE A 117 3.97 -13.87 -8.73
C ILE A 117 4.27 -13.31 -10.13
N CYS A 118 5.02 -12.18 -10.24
CA CYS A 118 5.30 -11.56 -11.52
C CYS A 118 6.80 -11.47 -11.77
N ASP A 119 7.20 -11.69 -12.99
CA ASP A 119 8.52 -11.36 -13.52
C ASP A 119 8.53 -9.95 -14.15
N ALA A 120 9.73 -9.42 -14.39
CA ALA A 120 9.86 -8.12 -15.05
C ALA A 120 9.33 -8.17 -16.49
N GLY A 121 8.36 -7.33 -16.79
CA GLY A 121 7.68 -7.25 -18.09
C GLY A 121 6.35 -8.02 -18.14
N ASP A 122 5.96 -8.66 -17.04
CA ASP A 122 4.62 -9.24 -16.94
C ASP A 122 3.55 -8.14 -16.85
N GLU A 123 2.33 -8.50 -17.19
CA GLU A 123 1.16 -7.63 -17.22
C GLU A 123 0.15 -8.02 -16.14
N ILE A 124 -0.47 -7.03 -15.52
CA ILE A 124 -1.61 -7.22 -14.62
C ILE A 124 -2.82 -6.44 -15.14
N ILE A 125 -3.99 -7.06 -15.10
CA ILE A 125 -5.25 -6.43 -15.51
C ILE A 125 -5.91 -5.82 -14.28
N ILE A 126 -6.27 -4.53 -14.36
CA ILE A 126 -6.97 -3.83 -13.28
C ILE A 126 -8.20 -3.12 -13.84
N PRO A 127 -9.42 -3.42 -13.36
CA PRO A 127 -10.62 -2.68 -13.75
C PRO A 127 -10.58 -1.22 -13.30
N GLU A 128 -10.94 -0.29 -14.17
CA GLU A 128 -11.09 1.14 -13.85
C GLU A 128 -12.52 1.45 -13.35
N PRO A 129 -12.68 2.41 -12.41
CA PRO A 129 -11.63 3.19 -11.74
C PRO A 129 -10.94 2.39 -10.63
N PHE A 130 -9.64 2.56 -10.48
CA PHE A 130 -8.85 1.87 -9.47
C PHE A 130 -7.98 2.82 -8.64
N TYR A 131 -7.44 2.31 -7.53
CA TYR A 131 -6.54 3.06 -6.66
C TYR A 131 -5.25 3.42 -7.37
N ALA A 132 -5.00 4.72 -7.52
CA ALA A 132 -3.94 5.26 -8.37
C ALA A 132 -2.52 4.75 -8.01
N ASN A 133 -2.29 4.33 -6.77
CA ASN A 133 -1.00 3.82 -6.34
C ASN A 133 -0.70 2.40 -6.84
N TYR A 134 -1.66 1.67 -7.42
CA TYR A 134 -1.39 0.37 -8.05
C TYR A 134 -0.35 0.49 -9.15
N ASN A 135 -0.40 1.58 -9.94
CA ASN A 135 0.62 1.88 -10.94
C ASN A 135 2.03 1.97 -10.34
N GLY A 136 2.15 2.58 -9.14
CA GLY A 136 3.41 2.71 -8.43
C GLY A 136 3.96 1.37 -7.94
N PHE A 137 3.10 0.51 -7.39
CA PHE A 137 3.51 -0.83 -6.94
C PHE A 137 3.93 -1.72 -8.11
N ALA A 138 3.17 -1.72 -9.20
CA ALA A 138 3.48 -2.47 -10.40
C ALA A 138 4.81 -2.00 -11.01
N ALA A 139 4.99 -0.69 -11.20
CA ALA A 139 6.22 -0.12 -11.72
C ALA A 139 7.46 -0.44 -10.85
N ALA A 140 7.30 -0.44 -9.52
CA ALA A 140 8.37 -0.85 -8.60
C ALA A 140 8.80 -2.31 -8.80
N CYS A 141 7.87 -3.17 -9.18
CA CYS A 141 8.13 -4.58 -9.53
C CYS A 141 8.48 -4.80 -11.01
N SER A 142 8.53 -3.74 -11.82
CA SER A 142 8.72 -3.81 -13.28
C SER A 142 7.60 -4.57 -14.00
N VAL A 143 6.38 -4.46 -13.49
CA VAL A 143 5.14 -5.06 -14.02
C VAL A 143 4.33 -3.97 -14.71
N GLU A 144 3.69 -4.28 -15.83
CA GLU A 144 2.85 -3.37 -16.59
C GLU A 144 1.38 -3.48 -16.14
N VAL A 145 0.71 -2.34 -15.95
CA VAL A 145 -0.72 -2.31 -15.64
C VAL A 145 -1.51 -2.14 -16.92
N ILE A 146 -2.39 -3.09 -17.21
CA ILE A 146 -3.34 -3.03 -18.31
C ILE A 146 -4.72 -2.64 -17.75
N PRO A 147 -5.14 -1.37 -17.90
CA PRO A 147 -6.41 -0.92 -17.39
C PRO A 147 -7.56 -1.44 -18.27
N VAL A 148 -8.62 -1.92 -17.62
CA VAL A 148 -9.85 -2.31 -18.29
C VAL A 148 -10.97 -1.37 -17.88
N VAL A 149 -11.51 -0.63 -18.85
CA VAL A 149 -12.61 0.32 -18.60
C VAL A 149 -13.85 -0.46 -18.17
N SER A 150 -14.36 -0.15 -16.98
CA SER A 150 -15.67 -0.63 -16.55
C SER A 150 -16.73 0.46 -16.74
N HIS A 151 -17.88 0.07 -17.30
CA HIS A 151 -18.99 0.98 -17.55
C HIS A 151 -20.04 0.77 -16.46
N PHE A 152 -20.47 1.84 -15.82
CA PHE A 152 -21.48 1.82 -14.77
C PHE A 152 -22.79 1.13 -15.23
N GLU A 153 -23.13 1.27 -16.50
CA GLU A 153 -24.32 0.67 -17.11
C GLU A 153 -24.29 -0.87 -17.12
N ASN A 154 -23.10 -1.45 -17.18
CA ASN A 154 -22.90 -2.90 -17.28
C ASN A 154 -22.81 -3.61 -15.92
N ARG A 155 -22.82 -2.89 -14.80
CA ARG A 155 -22.72 -3.40 -13.43
C ARG A 155 -21.61 -4.47 -13.20
N VAL A 156 -20.52 -4.36 -13.93
CA VAL A 156 -19.35 -5.25 -13.81
C VAL A 156 -18.25 -4.48 -13.13
#